data_f5e7ba96bceb068f290c41dd49c9803a
#
_entry.id   f5e7ba96bceb068f290c41dd49c9803a
#
_cell.length_a   1.000
_cell.length_b   1.000
_cell.length_c   1.000
_cell.angle_alpha   90.00
_cell.angle_beta   90.00
_cell.angle_gamma   90.00
#
_symmetry.space_group_name_H-M   'P 1'
#
loop_
_entity.id
_entity.type
_entity.pdbx_description
1 polymer ?
#
loop_
_entity_poly.entity_id
_entity_poly.type
_entity_poly.pdbx_seq_one_letter_code
_entity_poly.pdbx_strand_id
1 'polypeptide(L)'
;MADKWLTFDCYGTVADWNTCMGGALAELAGVSGTDSGRLLGAYHQAELEIEAGPGWRPYREVLTAGLARAAARERVALPGGGEEAFVRAWPDMPVFEDAGSALAMLKERGWRLAFLTNCDEDLFATTRTRLPVPFDEWVTAEEVGSYKPDLAHFRRFADKTGTARADWIHVANSWVLDILPAARMGLRCVWVDRDLTGHPAKLADRRVTSMRRLPEAVRDVNAIPPRD
;
A
#
# COMPACT_ATOMS: atom_id res chain seq x y z
N MET A 1 -25.23 -8.53 14.17
CA MET A 1 -23.97 -7.93 14.64
C MET A 1 -23.48 -7.03 13.52
N ALA A 2 -22.90 -5.87 13.82
CA ALA A 2 -22.30 -5.02 12.79
C ALA A 2 -21.10 -5.74 12.15
N ASP A 3 -20.91 -5.51 10.84
CA ASP A 3 -19.77 -6.07 10.12
C ASP A 3 -18.47 -5.46 10.65
N LYS A 4 -17.48 -6.30 10.95
CA LYS A 4 -16.14 -5.86 11.32
C LYS A 4 -15.24 -5.81 10.11
N TRP A 5 -14.51 -4.72 9.95
CA TRP A 5 -13.69 -4.46 8.80
C TRP A 5 -12.21 -4.37 9.11
N LEU A 6 -11.43 -4.99 8.24
CA LEU A 6 -10.01 -4.73 8.10
C LEU A 6 -9.78 -4.03 6.75
N THR A 7 -9.27 -2.81 6.80
CA THR A 7 -8.77 -2.16 5.59
C THR A 7 -7.27 -2.34 5.49
N PHE A 8 -6.79 -2.56 4.29
CA PHE A 8 -5.39 -2.80 3.97
C PHE A 8 -4.88 -1.75 2.98
N ASP A 9 -3.65 -1.32 3.16
CA ASP A 9 -2.86 -0.87 2.03
C ASP A 9 -2.50 -2.08 1.15
N CYS A 10 -2.31 -1.86 -0.15
CA CYS A 10 -2.03 -2.95 -1.09
C CYS A 10 -0.54 -3.13 -1.33
N TYR A 11 0.11 -2.12 -1.90
CA TYR A 11 1.47 -2.21 -2.43
C TYR A 11 2.52 -1.97 -1.36
N GLY A 12 3.43 -2.94 -1.19
CA GLY A 12 4.36 -2.98 -0.06
C GLY A 12 3.78 -3.64 1.20
N THR A 13 2.45 -3.81 1.28
CA THR A 13 1.77 -4.49 2.40
C THR A 13 1.36 -5.92 2.04
N VAL A 14 0.55 -6.10 1.00
CA VAL A 14 0.04 -7.39 0.50
C VAL A 14 0.73 -7.79 -0.80
N ALA A 15 0.88 -6.87 -1.74
CA ALA A 15 1.59 -7.05 -3.01
C ALA A 15 3.03 -6.53 -2.89
N ASP A 16 4.00 -7.31 -3.39
CA ASP A 16 5.44 -6.99 -3.29
C ASP A 16 5.86 -6.08 -4.44
N TRP A 17 5.56 -4.79 -4.29
CA TRP A 17 5.90 -3.75 -5.24
C TRP A 17 7.41 -3.64 -5.46
N ASN A 18 8.19 -3.67 -4.38
CA ASN A 18 9.64 -3.46 -4.45
C ASN A 18 10.35 -4.55 -5.26
N THR A 19 9.97 -5.81 -5.09
CA THR A 19 10.54 -6.91 -5.89
C THR A 19 10.15 -6.77 -7.36
N CYS A 20 8.90 -6.52 -7.69
CA CYS A 20 8.43 -6.42 -9.07
C CYS A 20 8.93 -5.15 -9.75
N MET A 21 8.49 -4.00 -9.27
CA MET A 21 8.75 -2.72 -9.93
C MET A 21 10.19 -2.26 -9.71
N GLY A 22 10.78 -2.54 -8.54
CA GLY A 22 12.21 -2.30 -8.29
C GLY A 22 13.10 -3.15 -9.18
N GLY A 23 12.72 -4.40 -9.45
CA GLY A 23 13.38 -5.27 -10.41
C GLY A 23 13.32 -4.74 -11.84
N ALA A 24 12.11 -4.34 -12.30
CA ALA A 24 11.91 -3.74 -13.62
C ALA A 24 12.71 -2.43 -13.77
N LEU A 25 12.73 -1.60 -12.74
CA LEU A 25 13.51 -0.36 -12.70
C LEU A 25 15.03 -0.63 -12.87
N ALA A 26 15.55 -1.61 -12.13
CA ALA A 26 16.96 -1.98 -12.20
C ALA A 26 17.35 -2.56 -13.57
N GLU A 27 16.48 -3.39 -14.15
CA GLU A 27 16.68 -3.98 -15.49
C GLU A 27 16.71 -2.90 -16.58
N LEU A 28 15.74 -1.98 -16.59
CA LEU A 28 15.66 -0.88 -17.54
C LEU A 28 16.88 0.04 -17.45
N ALA A 29 17.38 0.26 -16.26
CA ALA A 29 18.54 1.10 -16.00
C ALA A 29 19.88 0.38 -16.22
N GLY A 30 19.89 -0.95 -16.37
CA GLY A 30 21.10 -1.76 -16.47
C GLY A 30 21.97 -1.73 -15.20
N VAL A 31 21.35 -1.59 -14.03
CA VAL A 31 22.04 -1.48 -12.72
C VAL A 31 21.74 -2.68 -11.82
N SER A 32 22.58 -2.92 -10.84
CA SER A 32 22.43 -4.01 -9.88
C SER A 32 23.02 -3.67 -8.51
N GLY A 33 22.75 -4.51 -7.52
CA GLY A 33 23.32 -4.36 -6.18
C GLY A 33 23.01 -3.00 -5.54
N THR A 34 24.02 -2.31 -5.02
CA THR A 34 23.87 -1.02 -4.34
C THR A 34 23.29 0.06 -5.24
N ASP A 35 23.59 0.04 -6.53
CA ASP A 35 23.10 1.04 -7.50
C ASP A 35 21.60 0.87 -7.75
N SER A 36 21.09 -0.37 -7.80
CA SER A 36 19.64 -0.61 -7.90
C SER A 36 18.90 -0.12 -6.66
N GLY A 37 19.46 -0.31 -5.46
CA GLY A 37 18.88 0.20 -4.21
C GLY A 37 18.82 1.73 -4.16
N ARG A 38 19.87 2.41 -4.64
CA ARG A 38 19.87 3.88 -4.74
C ARG A 38 18.81 4.38 -5.72
N LEU A 39 18.72 3.75 -6.89
CA LEU A 39 17.76 4.11 -7.91
C LEU A 39 16.32 3.90 -7.43
N LEU A 40 16.05 2.79 -6.73
CA LEU A 40 14.74 2.52 -6.11
C LEU A 40 14.41 3.56 -5.03
N GLY A 41 15.36 3.93 -4.19
CA GLY A 41 15.18 5.00 -3.21
C GLY A 41 14.88 6.36 -3.84
N ALA A 42 15.60 6.71 -4.94
CA ALA A 42 15.35 7.92 -5.72
C ALA A 42 13.95 7.90 -6.38
N TYR A 43 13.49 6.71 -6.83
CA TYR A 43 12.15 6.52 -7.36
C TYR A 43 11.08 6.80 -6.31
N HIS A 44 11.13 6.15 -5.15
CA HIS A 44 10.15 6.37 -4.09
C HIS A 44 10.09 7.83 -3.61
N GLN A 45 11.24 8.49 -3.55
CA GLN A 45 11.25 9.90 -3.23
C GLN A 45 10.55 10.74 -4.32
N ALA A 46 10.83 10.46 -5.60
CA ALA A 46 10.20 11.15 -6.72
C ALA A 46 8.68 10.91 -6.77
N GLU A 47 8.25 9.69 -6.51
CA GLU A 47 6.85 9.28 -6.43
C GLU A 47 6.10 10.11 -5.37
N LEU A 48 6.60 10.13 -4.12
CA LEU A 48 6.01 10.91 -3.04
C LEU A 48 5.93 12.41 -3.35
N GLU A 49 6.95 12.97 -3.99
CA GLU A 49 6.95 14.38 -4.39
C GLU A 49 5.93 14.67 -5.49
N ILE A 50 5.69 13.73 -6.41
CA ILE A 50 4.70 13.87 -7.48
C ILE A 50 3.30 13.76 -6.90
N GLU A 51 3.05 12.77 -6.05
CA GLU A 51 1.77 12.58 -5.37
C GLU A 51 1.39 13.76 -4.46
N ALA A 52 2.37 14.36 -3.78
CA ALA A 52 2.17 15.55 -2.95
C ALA A 52 2.07 16.85 -3.76
N GLY A 53 2.28 16.81 -5.07
CA GLY A 53 2.23 17.97 -5.96
C GLY A 53 0.82 18.52 -6.12
N PRO A 54 0.68 19.74 -6.71
CA PRO A 54 -0.62 20.34 -6.94
C PRO A 54 -1.41 19.60 -8.03
N GLY A 55 -2.69 19.34 -7.76
CA GLY A 55 -3.60 18.68 -8.68
C GLY A 55 -3.41 17.15 -8.69
N TRP A 56 -4.53 16.44 -8.84
CA TRP A 56 -4.50 15.00 -8.99
C TRP A 56 -4.09 14.61 -10.42
N ARG A 57 -3.40 13.49 -10.54
CA ARG A 57 -3.07 12.84 -11.82
C ARG A 57 -3.14 11.31 -11.66
N PRO A 58 -3.44 10.55 -12.74
CA PRO A 58 -3.44 9.10 -12.68
C PRO A 58 -2.12 8.51 -12.18
N TYR A 59 -2.19 7.41 -11.44
CA TYR A 59 -0.98 6.77 -10.90
C TYR A 59 -0.05 6.26 -12.01
N ARG A 60 -0.59 5.88 -13.15
CA ARG A 60 0.20 5.54 -14.34
C ARG A 60 1.13 6.69 -14.79
N GLU A 61 0.66 7.94 -14.69
CA GLU A 61 1.50 9.11 -14.94
C GLU A 61 2.53 9.32 -13.83
N VAL A 62 2.18 9.01 -12.57
CA VAL A 62 3.11 9.05 -11.44
C VAL A 62 4.23 8.02 -11.64
N LEU A 63 3.91 6.79 -12.06
CA LEU A 63 4.89 5.75 -12.38
C LEU A 63 5.92 6.23 -13.41
N THR A 64 5.46 6.76 -14.53
CA THR A 64 6.35 7.19 -15.63
C THR A 64 7.15 8.43 -15.26
N ALA A 65 6.53 9.42 -14.64
CA ALA A 65 7.21 10.64 -14.18
C ALA A 65 8.22 10.34 -13.04
N GLY A 66 7.88 9.42 -12.14
CA GLY A 66 8.77 8.93 -11.08
C GLY A 66 10.02 8.27 -11.65
N LEU A 67 9.84 7.37 -12.64
CA LEU A 67 10.93 6.73 -13.37
C LEU A 67 11.87 7.77 -14.01
N ALA A 68 11.32 8.73 -14.76
CA ALA A 68 12.11 9.77 -15.40
C ALA A 68 12.90 10.63 -14.40
N ARG A 69 12.27 11.03 -13.28
CA ARG A 69 12.94 11.81 -12.23
C ARG A 69 14.03 11.02 -11.52
N ALA A 70 13.78 9.76 -11.18
CA ALA A 70 14.77 8.89 -10.54
C ALA A 70 15.98 8.68 -11.43
N ALA A 71 15.77 8.38 -12.71
CA ALA A 71 16.85 8.22 -13.69
C ALA A 71 17.69 9.49 -13.84
N ALA A 72 17.04 10.66 -13.91
CA ALA A 72 17.74 11.94 -13.99
C ALA A 72 18.58 12.22 -12.72
N ARG A 73 18.06 11.95 -11.52
CA ARG A 73 18.76 12.12 -10.24
C ARG A 73 19.99 11.26 -10.13
N GLU A 74 19.85 9.99 -10.50
CA GLU A 74 20.94 9.00 -10.45
C GLU A 74 21.83 9.03 -11.70
N ARG A 75 21.55 9.89 -12.68
CA ARG A 75 22.28 10.03 -13.96
C ARG A 75 22.32 8.72 -14.75
N VAL A 76 21.22 7.99 -14.73
CA VAL A 76 21.02 6.74 -15.46
C VAL A 76 20.31 7.00 -16.77
N ALA A 77 20.81 6.45 -17.87
CA ALA A 77 20.14 6.51 -19.17
C ALA A 77 19.07 5.41 -19.24
N LEU A 78 17.85 5.78 -19.61
CA LEU A 78 16.78 4.83 -19.89
C LEU A 78 16.70 4.53 -21.39
N PRO A 79 16.37 3.30 -21.78
CA PRO A 79 16.14 2.98 -23.19
C PRO A 79 14.88 3.66 -23.72
N GLY A 80 14.82 3.87 -25.04
CA GLY A 80 13.56 4.30 -25.69
C GLY A 80 12.42 3.32 -25.39
N GLY A 81 11.25 3.85 -25.01
CA GLY A 81 10.12 3.03 -24.58
C GLY A 81 10.24 2.45 -23.15
N GLY A 82 11.19 2.92 -22.34
CA GLY A 82 11.40 2.46 -20.98
C GLY A 82 10.20 2.75 -20.06
N GLU A 83 9.51 3.85 -20.27
CA GLU A 83 8.32 4.23 -19.51
C GLU A 83 7.17 3.22 -19.68
N GLU A 84 6.88 2.85 -20.92
CA GLU A 84 5.86 1.83 -21.23
C GLU A 84 6.31 0.44 -20.75
N ALA A 85 7.60 0.13 -20.85
CA ALA A 85 8.13 -1.14 -20.35
C ALA A 85 8.00 -1.24 -18.82
N PHE A 86 8.23 -0.13 -18.11
CA PHE A 86 8.05 -0.07 -16.66
C PHE A 86 6.60 -0.35 -16.25
N VAL A 87 5.63 0.31 -16.89
CA VAL A 87 4.21 0.07 -16.61
C VAL A 87 3.79 -1.37 -16.97
N ARG A 88 4.35 -1.93 -18.05
CA ARG A 88 4.07 -3.34 -18.46
C ARG A 88 4.54 -4.39 -17.46
N ALA A 89 5.44 -4.08 -16.54
CA ALA A 89 5.83 -4.99 -15.47
C ALA A 89 4.75 -5.17 -14.39
N TRP A 90 3.81 -4.24 -14.28
CA TRP A 90 2.78 -4.22 -13.23
C TRP A 90 1.98 -5.52 -13.09
N PRO A 91 1.48 -6.18 -14.17
CA PRO A 91 0.71 -7.41 -14.05
C PRO A 91 1.47 -8.58 -13.41
N ASP A 92 2.79 -8.53 -13.35
CA ASP A 92 3.63 -9.61 -12.82
C ASP A 92 3.90 -9.48 -11.31
N MET A 93 3.33 -8.45 -10.68
CA MET A 93 3.54 -8.17 -9.26
C MET A 93 3.12 -9.35 -8.38
N PRO A 94 4.05 -9.93 -7.59
CA PRO A 94 3.73 -11.04 -6.71
C PRO A 94 3.01 -10.55 -5.45
N VAL A 95 2.25 -11.45 -4.83
CA VAL A 95 1.75 -11.29 -3.46
C VAL A 95 2.80 -11.85 -2.50
N PHE A 96 3.03 -11.17 -1.37
CA PHE A 96 3.92 -11.70 -0.34
C PHE A 96 3.48 -13.09 0.13
N GLU A 97 4.42 -14.01 0.25
CA GLU A 97 4.15 -15.41 0.66
C GLU A 97 3.40 -15.51 2.00
N ASP A 98 3.64 -14.56 2.90
CA ASP A 98 3.03 -14.54 4.23
C ASP A 98 1.62 -13.94 4.26
N ALA A 99 1.14 -13.38 3.15
CA ALA A 99 -0.17 -12.73 3.09
C ALA A 99 -1.32 -13.74 2.98
N GLY A 100 -1.16 -14.77 2.15
CA GLY A 100 -2.25 -15.68 1.80
C GLY A 100 -2.91 -16.35 3.00
N SER A 101 -2.13 -17.02 3.82
CA SER A 101 -2.64 -17.74 5.01
C SER A 101 -3.20 -16.77 6.06
N ALA A 102 -2.59 -15.61 6.23
CA ALA A 102 -3.07 -14.61 7.17
C ALA A 102 -4.44 -14.04 6.77
N LEU A 103 -4.61 -13.68 5.50
CA LEU A 103 -5.87 -13.15 4.97
C LEU A 103 -6.99 -14.20 5.02
N ALA A 104 -6.70 -15.46 4.65
CA ALA A 104 -7.65 -16.56 4.74
C ALA A 104 -8.16 -16.75 6.19
N MET A 105 -7.24 -16.80 7.15
CA MET A 105 -7.59 -16.95 8.57
C MET A 105 -8.42 -15.77 9.10
N LEU A 106 -8.18 -14.54 8.64
CA LEU A 106 -8.97 -13.38 9.04
C LEU A 106 -10.40 -13.46 8.47
N LYS A 107 -10.58 -13.89 7.22
CA LYS A 107 -11.90 -14.15 6.65
C LYS A 107 -12.65 -15.26 7.39
N GLU A 108 -11.99 -16.36 7.71
CA GLU A 108 -12.56 -17.46 8.50
C GLU A 108 -13.03 -17.00 9.90
N ARG A 109 -12.36 -15.99 10.46
CA ARG A 109 -12.77 -15.33 11.72
C ARG A 109 -13.90 -14.30 11.55
N GLY A 110 -14.47 -14.17 10.36
CA GLY A 110 -15.62 -13.30 10.08
C GLY A 110 -15.26 -11.84 9.79
N TRP A 111 -13.99 -11.51 9.52
CA TRP A 111 -13.64 -10.16 9.09
C TRP A 111 -13.99 -9.94 7.62
N ARG A 112 -14.56 -8.78 7.32
CA ARG A 112 -14.63 -8.25 5.96
C ARG A 112 -13.31 -7.54 5.64
N LEU A 113 -12.82 -7.73 4.42
CA LEU A 113 -11.54 -7.19 3.98
C LEU A 113 -11.74 -6.14 2.89
N ALA A 114 -11.04 -5.01 2.99
CA ALA A 114 -11.06 -3.98 1.97
C ALA A 114 -9.66 -3.42 1.71
N PHE A 115 -9.46 -2.80 0.53
CA PHE A 115 -8.25 -2.06 0.22
C PHE A 115 -8.49 -0.54 0.21
N LEU A 116 -7.49 0.20 0.71
CA LEU A 116 -7.32 1.64 0.51
C LEU A 116 -5.97 1.83 -0.18
N THR A 117 -5.97 2.10 -1.48
CA THR A 117 -4.76 2.00 -2.29
C THR A 117 -4.49 3.23 -3.17
N ASN A 118 -3.22 3.69 -3.17
CA ASN A 118 -2.74 4.76 -4.03
C ASN A 118 -2.49 4.23 -5.45
N CYS A 119 -3.56 3.92 -6.20
CA CYS A 119 -3.46 3.30 -7.52
C CYS A 119 -4.66 3.67 -8.39
N ASP A 120 -4.50 3.52 -9.71
CA ASP A 120 -5.60 3.58 -10.67
C ASP A 120 -6.44 2.29 -10.63
N GLU A 121 -7.71 2.39 -10.99
CA GLU A 121 -8.66 1.27 -10.93
C GLU A 121 -8.26 0.11 -11.85
N ASP A 122 -7.77 0.40 -13.05
CA ASP A 122 -7.37 -0.60 -14.04
C ASP A 122 -6.10 -1.36 -13.59
N LEU A 123 -5.12 -0.67 -13.02
CA LEU A 123 -3.92 -1.28 -12.45
C LEU A 123 -4.29 -2.16 -11.25
N PHE A 124 -5.15 -1.65 -10.37
CA PHE A 124 -5.62 -2.42 -9.22
C PHE A 124 -6.46 -3.62 -9.63
N ALA A 125 -7.31 -3.50 -10.65
CA ALA A 125 -8.09 -4.62 -11.19
C ALA A 125 -7.20 -5.78 -11.62
N THR A 126 -6.04 -5.49 -12.21
CA THR A 126 -5.04 -6.50 -12.58
C THR A 126 -4.46 -7.19 -11.34
N THR A 127 -4.06 -6.42 -10.32
CA THR A 127 -3.53 -6.95 -9.05
C THR A 127 -4.54 -7.84 -8.35
N ARG A 128 -5.84 -7.47 -8.36
CA ARG A 128 -6.92 -8.25 -7.73
C ARG A 128 -7.01 -9.68 -8.23
N THR A 129 -6.68 -9.95 -9.50
CA THR A 129 -6.72 -11.31 -10.05
C THR A 129 -5.72 -12.27 -9.41
N ARG A 130 -4.70 -11.74 -8.74
CA ARG A 130 -3.63 -12.49 -8.09
C ARG A 130 -3.80 -12.64 -6.57
N LEU A 131 -4.81 -11.99 -6.00
CA LEU A 131 -5.04 -12.03 -4.56
C LEU A 131 -5.44 -13.44 -4.11
N PRO A 132 -4.90 -13.91 -2.97
CA PRO A 132 -5.14 -15.27 -2.47
C PRO A 132 -6.55 -15.50 -1.93
N VAL A 133 -7.26 -14.40 -1.60
CA VAL A 133 -8.64 -14.41 -1.11
C VAL A 133 -9.41 -13.24 -1.72
N PRO A 134 -10.74 -13.33 -1.89
CA PRO A 134 -11.54 -12.20 -2.35
C PRO A 134 -11.62 -11.12 -1.27
N PHE A 135 -11.54 -9.86 -1.69
CA PHE A 135 -11.80 -8.69 -0.87
C PHE A 135 -13.24 -8.21 -1.11
N ASP A 136 -13.84 -7.66 -0.08
CA ASP A 136 -15.26 -7.31 -0.07
C ASP A 136 -15.50 -5.88 -0.59
N GLU A 137 -14.50 -5.01 -0.47
CA GLU A 137 -14.56 -3.61 -0.92
C GLU A 137 -13.16 -3.06 -1.23
N TRP A 138 -13.09 -1.93 -1.95
CA TRP A 138 -11.86 -1.18 -2.17
C TRP A 138 -12.14 0.30 -2.44
N VAL A 139 -11.13 1.12 -2.21
CA VAL A 139 -11.09 2.53 -2.59
C VAL A 139 -9.73 2.81 -3.21
N THR A 140 -9.73 3.30 -4.44
CA THR A 140 -8.52 3.68 -5.19
C THR A 140 -8.27 5.19 -5.14
N ALA A 141 -7.04 5.60 -5.43
CA ALA A 141 -6.71 7.02 -5.60
C ALA A 141 -7.51 7.67 -6.75
N GLU A 142 -7.75 6.91 -7.83
CA GLU A 142 -8.57 7.37 -8.96
C GLU A 142 -10.01 7.64 -8.52
N GLU A 143 -10.63 6.75 -7.72
CA GLU A 143 -12.01 6.94 -7.22
C GLU A 143 -12.15 8.23 -6.42
N VAL A 144 -11.15 8.58 -5.61
CA VAL A 144 -11.21 9.76 -4.72
C VAL A 144 -10.51 11.00 -5.27
N GLY A 145 -9.79 10.89 -6.39
CA GLY A 145 -9.03 11.99 -6.99
C GLY A 145 -7.92 12.53 -6.07
N SER A 146 -7.33 11.68 -5.24
CA SER A 146 -6.36 12.07 -4.21
C SER A 146 -5.48 10.89 -3.80
N TYR A 147 -4.28 11.17 -3.32
CA TYR A 147 -3.35 10.19 -2.77
C TYR A 147 -3.31 10.22 -1.24
N LYS A 148 -3.15 9.06 -0.58
CA LYS A 148 -2.73 9.02 0.81
C LYS A 148 -1.40 9.78 0.94
N PRO A 149 -1.15 10.54 1.99
CA PRO A 149 -1.80 10.54 3.30
C PRO A 149 -3.05 11.41 3.44
N ASP A 150 -3.66 11.90 2.34
CA ASP A 150 -4.98 12.53 2.44
C ASP A 150 -6.00 11.53 2.99
N LEU A 151 -6.98 12.06 3.73
CA LEU A 151 -7.99 11.23 4.39
C LEU A 151 -9.13 10.80 3.45
N ALA A 152 -9.09 11.16 2.17
CA ALA A 152 -10.16 10.90 1.21
C ALA A 152 -10.50 9.41 1.08
N HIS A 153 -9.49 8.54 1.01
CA HIS A 153 -9.69 7.08 0.96
C HIS A 153 -10.45 6.56 2.20
N PHE A 154 -10.04 6.99 3.38
CA PHE A 154 -10.66 6.56 4.64
C PHE A 154 -12.10 7.07 4.75
N ARG A 155 -12.35 8.34 4.40
CA ARG A 155 -13.69 8.92 4.39
C ARG A 155 -14.59 8.22 3.39
N ARG A 156 -14.09 8.01 2.18
CA ARG A 156 -14.84 7.32 1.13
C ARG A 156 -15.22 5.90 1.53
N PHE A 157 -14.29 5.16 2.17
CA PHE A 157 -14.58 3.83 2.70
C PHE A 157 -15.68 3.87 3.77
N ALA A 158 -15.61 4.80 4.71
CA ALA A 158 -16.65 4.98 5.72
C ALA A 158 -18.01 5.29 5.08
N ASP A 159 -18.06 6.16 4.08
CA ASP A 159 -19.28 6.51 3.35
C ASP A 159 -19.87 5.31 2.58
N LYS A 160 -19.03 4.49 1.95
CA LYS A 160 -19.44 3.29 1.21
C LYS A 160 -20.03 2.21 2.10
N THR A 161 -19.46 2.03 3.28
CA THR A 161 -19.75 0.87 4.14
C THR A 161 -20.62 1.20 5.35
N GLY A 162 -20.69 2.47 5.74
CA GLY A 162 -21.34 2.90 6.98
C GLY A 162 -20.63 2.41 8.25
N THR A 163 -19.39 1.90 8.14
CA THR A 163 -18.70 1.29 9.27
C THR A 163 -18.34 2.29 10.36
N ALA A 164 -18.55 1.92 11.62
CA ALA A 164 -18.11 2.70 12.75
C ALA A 164 -16.61 2.47 13.02
N ARG A 165 -15.91 3.48 13.58
CA ARG A 165 -14.48 3.34 13.95
C ARG A 165 -14.23 2.17 14.92
N ALA A 166 -15.20 1.86 15.77
CA ALA A 166 -15.14 0.74 16.72
C ALA A 166 -15.06 -0.63 16.03
N ASP A 167 -15.59 -0.75 14.82
CA ASP A 167 -15.64 -1.99 14.04
C ASP A 167 -14.59 -2.00 12.88
N TRP A 168 -13.61 -1.09 12.95
CA TRP A 168 -12.64 -0.88 11.88
C TRP A 168 -11.20 -0.87 12.42
N ILE A 169 -10.33 -1.67 11.79
CA ILE A 169 -8.88 -1.69 12.02
C ILE A 169 -8.20 -1.49 10.67
N HIS A 170 -7.20 -0.59 10.61
CA HIS A 170 -6.37 -0.40 9.41
C HIS A 170 -5.06 -1.15 9.53
N VAL A 171 -4.60 -1.77 8.42
CA VAL A 171 -3.39 -2.61 8.35
C VAL A 171 -2.52 -2.13 7.20
N ALA A 172 -1.29 -1.72 7.45
CA ALA A 172 -0.40 -1.22 6.40
C ALA A 172 1.08 -1.31 6.76
N ASN A 173 1.93 -1.33 5.71
CA ASN A 173 3.39 -1.17 5.85
C ASN A 173 3.79 0.31 5.97
N SER A 174 3.18 1.20 5.17
CA SER A 174 3.58 2.60 5.14
C SER A 174 3.19 3.36 6.41
N TRP A 175 4.21 3.86 7.11
CA TRP A 175 3.99 4.72 8.26
C TRP A 175 3.36 6.05 7.87
N VAL A 176 3.90 6.71 6.84
CA VAL A 176 3.52 8.07 6.44
C VAL A 176 2.18 8.08 5.72
N LEU A 177 1.99 7.16 4.78
CA LEU A 177 0.80 7.15 3.92
C LEU A 177 -0.42 6.54 4.62
N ASP A 178 -0.23 5.70 5.64
CA ASP A 178 -1.30 4.89 6.21
C ASP A 178 -1.43 5.01 7.73
N ILE A 179 -0.39 4.66 8.50
CA ILE A 179 -0.51 4.59 9.96
C ILE A 179 -0.76 5.98 10.55
N LEU A 180 -0.04 6.98 10.07
CA LEU A 180 -0.20 8.36 10.54
C LEU A 180 -1.61 8.92 10.26
N PRO A 181 -2.16 8.88 9.03
CA PRO A 181 -3.51 9.35 8.75
C PRO A 181 -4.59 8.51 9.44
N ALA A 182 -4.47 7.18 9.51
CA ALA A 182 -5.42 6.33 10.22
C ALA A 182 -5.49 6.67 11.72
N ALA A 183 -4.33 6.88 12.36
CA ALA A 183 -4.29 7.32 13.75
C ALA A 183 -4.91 8.71 13.96
N ARG A 184 -4.73 9.65 13.02
CA ARG A 184 -5.40 10.97 13.04
C ARG A 184 -6.92 10.88 12.96
N MET A 185 -7.44 9.85 12.31
CA MET A 185 -8.87 9.56 12.27
C MET A 185 -9.39 8.80 13.51
N GLY A 186 -8.53 8.50 14.47
CA GLY A 186 -8.88 7.71 15.65
C GLY A 186 -9.07 6.22 15.35
N LEU A 187 -8.58 5.72 14.22
CA LEU A 187 -8.66 4.30 13.88
C LEU A 187 -7.60 3.50 14.66
N ARG A 188 -7.96 2.28 15.01
CA ARG A 188 -6.99 1.30 15.49
C ARG A 188 -6.17 0.79 14.31
N CYS A 189 -4.86 0.57 14.52
CA CYS A 189 -3.94 0.22 13.46
C CYS A 189 -3.04 -0.95 13.82
N VAL A 190 -2.78 -1.82 12.85
CA VAL A 190 -1.67 -2.77 12.87
C VAL A 190 -0.64 -2.33 11.83
N TRP A 191 0.56 -2.03 12.29
CA TRP A 191 1.66 -1.68 11.42
C TRP A 191 2.46 -2.93 11.03
N VAL A 192 2.46 -3.27 9.75
CA VAL A 192 3.26 -4.36 9.18
C VAL A 192 4.58 -3.79 8.68
N ASP A 193 5.51 -3.51 9.60
CA ASP A 193 6.80 -2.87 9.33
C ASP A 193 7.78 -3.86 8.68
N ARG A 194 7.61 -4.12 7.38
CA ARG A 194 8.45 -5.03 6.60
C ARG A 194 9.87 -4.50 6.42
N ASP A 195 9.99 -3.19 6.31
CA ASP A 195 11.24 -2.50 5.95
C ASP A 195 12.07 -2.11 7.18
N LEU A 196 11.58 -2.39 8.40
CA LEU A 196 12.22 -2.06 9.68
C LEU A 196 12.65 -0.57 9.73
N THR A 197 11.75 0.31 9.34
CA THR A 197 12.02 1.74 9.10
C THR A 197 12.44 2.54 10.33
N GLY A 198 12.29 1.98 11.54
CA GLY A 198 12.68 2.65 12.79
C GLY A 198 11.73 3.76 13.24
N HIS A 199 10.59 3.97 12.59
CA HIS A 199 9.58 4.91 13.06
C HIS A 199 9.07 4.55 14.46
N PRO A 200 8.69 5.57 15.29
CA PRO A 200 8.17 5.31 16.62
C PRO A 200 6.83 4.60 16.58
N ALA A 201 6.74 3.40 17.12
CA ALA A 201 5.54 2.56 17.07
C ALA A 201 4.31 3.09 17.85
N LYS A 202 4.41 4.27 18.47
CA LYS A 202 3.39 4.81 19.39
C LYS A 202 2.01 5.05 18.80
N LEU A 203 1.91 5.25 17.48
CA LEU A 203 0.64 5.50 16.81
C LEU A 203 -0.05 4.21 16.34
N ALA A 204 0.70 3.12 16.18
CA ALA A 204 0.13 1.81 15.89
C ALA A 204 -0.20 1.08 17.20
N ASP A 205 -1.36 0.41 17.24
CA ASP A 205 -1.78 -0.38 18.42
C ASP A 205 -0.98 -1.68 18.52
N ARG A 206 -0.52 -2.20 17.37
CA ARG A 206 0.45 -3.31 17.27
C ARG A 206 1.39 -3.08 16.08
N ARG A 207 2.63 -3.52 16.25
CA ARG A 207 3.64 -3.63 15.20
C ARG A 207 3.98 -5.09 14.99
N VAL A 208 3.99 -5.53 13.75
CA VAL A 208 4.51 -6.84 13.31
C VAL A 208 5.46 -6.62 12.14
N THR A 209 6.38 -7.56 11.91
CA THR A 209 7.33 -7.50 10.78
C THR A 209 6.96 -8.47 9.66
N SER A 210 5.87 -9.21 9.84
CA SER A 210 5.34 -10.16 8.87
C SER A 210 3.85 -10.37 9.08
N MET A 211 3.11 -10.58 8.00
CA MET A 211 1.68 -10.88 8.08
C MET A 211 1.37 -12.23 8.73
N ARG A 212 2.32 -13.12 8.88
CA ARG A 212 2.13 -14.38 9.65
C ARG A 212 1.62 -14.14 11.07
N ARG A 213 2.00 -13.00 11.66
CA ARG A 213 1.58 -12.60 13.01
C ARG A 213 0.32 -11.70 13.02
N LEU A 214 -0.19 -11.35 11.83
CA LEU A 214 -1.32 -10.42 11.70
C LEU A 214 -2.61 -10.93 12.36
N PRO A 215 -3.03 -12.22 12.23
CA PRO A 215 -4.26 -12.68 12.84
C PRO A 215 -4.26 -12.61 14.38
N GLU A 216 -3.09 -12.71 15.01
CA GLU A 216 -2.93 -12.54 16.46
C GLU A 216 -2.95 -11.04 16.81
N ALA A 217 -2.22 -10.22 16.07
CA ALA A 217 -2.18 -8.78 16.27
C ALA A 217 -3.58 -8.15 16.14
N VAL A 218 -4.35 -8.56 15.13
CA VAL A 218 -5.75 -8.12 14.93
C VAL A 218 -6.64 -8.52 16.11
N ARG A 219 -6.51 -9.76 16.60
CA ARG A 219 -7.24 -10.20 17.80
C ARG A 219 -6.94 -9.30 18.99
N ASP A 220 -5.65 -9.01 19.24
CA ASP A 220 -5.21 -8.20 20.36
C ASP A 220 -5.71 -6.75 20.23
N VAL A 221 -5.60 -6.16 19.03
CA VAL A 221 -6.09 -4.81 18.74
C VAL A 221 -7.61 -4.72 18.85
N ASN A 222 -8.34 -5.75 18.42
CA ASN A 222 -9.81 -5.79 18.55
C ASN A 222 -10.27 -5.82 20.01
N ALA A 223 -9.45 -6.26 20.95
CA ALA A 223 -9.72 -6.23 22.38
C ALA A 223 -9.47 -4.84 23.03
N ILE A 224 -8.77 -3.92 22.33
CA ILE A 224 -8.52 -2.56 22.79
C ILE A 224 -9.79 -1.72 22.58
N PRO A 225 -10.23 -0.90 23.55
CA PRO A 225 -11.33 0.05 23.35
C PRO A 225 -11.05 0.96 22.13
N PRO A 226 -12.10 1.40 21.41
CA PRO A 226 -11.93 2.43 20.38
C PRO A 226 -11.25 3.68 20.95
N ARG A 227 -10.50 4.38 20.09
CA ARG A 227 -9.92 5.68 20.45
C ARG A 227 -11.04 6.74 20.46
N ASP A 228 -11.06 7.58 21.49
CA ASP A 228 -11.99 8.71 21.62
C ASP A 228 -11.78 9.77 20.53
#